data_882b0f5b93917985f8125d99816b424b
#
_entry.id   882b0f5b93917985f8125d99816b424b
#
_cell.length_a   1.000
_cell.length_b   1.000
_cell.length_c   1.000
_cell.angle_alpha   90.00
_cell.angle_beta   90.00
_cell.angle_gamma   90.00
#
_symmetry.space_group_name_H-M   'P 1'
#
loop_
_entity.id
_entity.type
_entity.pdbx_description
1 polymer ?
#
loop_
_entity_poly.entity_id
_entity_poly.type
_entity_poly.pdbx_seq_one_letter_code
_entity_poly.pdbx_strand_id
1 'polypeptide(L)'
;MGTPKPRKQPMNIISFNTNSIRMRLHQLKSIIDRLDPDVIGIQESKVCDEDFPFDDIAELGYHAEVHGQKTHYGVALLSKTKPEQVFKGLPDEAGDAQRRLIGAAYQDPKLGKVTVINGYFPQGENRNHPTKFPNKVAFYERLNLLLETRFTPSENILVIGDMNIASVDEDIGIGADNQKRWLREGKTSFLPEERAWQQKLYDWGLTDTYRHLHPSGNDRFSWFDYRSKGFEREPRRGLRIDLILASQPMLKKLTKADIDYEARAMVKPSDHCPIWATFKG
;
A
#
# COMPACT_ATOMS: atom_id res chain seq x y z
N MET A 1 -6.40 11.81 34.07
CA MET A 1 -6.27 11.35 32.69
C MET A 1 -7.48 10.49 32.37
N GLY A 2 -8.43 11.00 31.55
CA GLY A 2 -9.65 10.27 31.23
C GLY A 2 -9.34 9.09 30.32
N THR A 3 -9.90 7.92 30.65
CA THR A 3 -9.89 6.77 29.75
C THR A 3 -10.55 7.15 28.41
N PRO A 4 -9.90 6.88 27.28
CA PRO A 4 -10.49 7.19 25.99
C PRO A 4 -11.83 6.47 25.86
N LYS A 5 -12.88 7.22 25.48
CA LYS A 5 -14.20 6.65 25.23
C LYS A 5 -14.07 5.55 24.16
N PRO A 6 -14.72 4.39 24.33
CA PRO A 6 -14.66 3.33 23.35
C PRO A 6 -15.15 3.84 21.99
N ARG A 7 -14.32 3.69 20.96
CA ARG A 7 -14.66 4.03 19.57
C ARG A 7 -15.91 3.29 19.14
N LYS A 8 -16.93 4.01 18.69
CA LYS A 8 -18.16 3.40 18.14
C LYS A 8 -18.01 3.00 16.67
N GLN A 9 -16.95 3.48 15.99
CA GLN A 9 -16.77 3.32 14.55
C GLN A 9 -15.80 2.17 14.22
N PRO A 10 -15.94 1.53 13.04
CA PRO A 10 -14.99 0.55 12.54
C PRO A 10 -13.63 1.19 12.28
N MET A 11 -12.56 0.37 12.21
CA MET A 11 -11.22 0.82 11.85
C MET A 11 -11.09 0.94 10.33
N ASN A 12 -10.76 2.12 9.83
CA ASN A 12 -10.55 2.39 8.42
C ASN A 12 -9.04 2.51 8.12
N ILE A 13 -8.56 1.73 7.17
CA ILE A 13 -7.17 1.72 6.69
C ILE A 13 -7.12 2.17 5.25
N ILE A 14 -6.18 3.05 4.94
CA ILE A 14 -5.92 3.50 3.56
C ILE A 14 -4.47 3.22 3.19
N SER A 15 -4.23 2.85 1.94
CA SER A 15 -2.92 2.86 1.31
C SER A 15 -2.95 3.81 0.10
N PHE A 16 -1.96 4.69 0.00
CA PHE A 16 -1.89 5.69 -1.05
C PHE A 16 -0.45 5.98 -1.48
N ASN A 17 -0.09 5.54 -2.68
CA ASN A 17 1.11 6.02 -3.34
C ASN A 17 0.85 7.45 -3.83
N THR A 18 1.48 8.42 -3.16
CA THR A 18 1.25 9.84 -3.42
C THR A 18 2.02 10.38 -4.61
N ASN A 19 3.05 9.69 -5.06
CA ASN A 19 3.97 10.21 -6.09
C ASN A 19 4.38 11.68 -5.77
N SER A 20 4.90 11.89 -4.56
CA SER A 20 5.21 13.15 -3.85
C SER A 20 4.10 13.64 -2.93
N ILE A 21 4.32 13.50 -1.62
CA ILE A 21 3.37 13.89 -0.58
C ILE A 21 3.02 15.39 -0.64
N ARG A 22 4.02 16.27 -0.83
CA ARG A 22 3.81 17.72 -0.90
C ARG A 22 2.91 18.15 -2.05
N MET A 23 2.90 17.39 -3.13
CA MET A 23 2.04 17.66 -4.30
C MET A 23 0.61 17.13 -4.11
N ARG A 24 0.34 16.30 -3.11
CA ARG A 24 -0.91 15.57 -2.92
C ARG A 24 -1.63 15.86 -1.61
N LEU A 25 -1.21 16.88 -0.85
CA LEU A 25 -1.86 17.28 0.40
C LEU A 25 -3.36 17.55 0.20
N HIS A 26 -3.75 18.17 -0.92
CA HIS A 26 -5.14 18.42 -1.26
C HIS A 26 -5.95 17.13 -1.46
N GLN A 27 -5.35 16.10 -2.08
CA GLN A 27 -5.99 14.78 -2.21
C GLN A 27 -6.10 14.10 -0.86
N LEU A 28 -5.02 14.16 -0.04
CA LEU A 28 -5.00 13.58 1.30
C LEU A 28 -6.11 14.20 2.17
N LYS A 29 -6.26 15.53 2.12
CA LYS A 29 -7.36 16.21 2.83
C LYS A 29 -8.72 15.69 2.38
N SER A 30 -8.97 15.60 1.08
CA SER A 30 -10.24 15.09 0.53
C SER A 30 -10.53 13.65 0.97
N ILE A 31 -9.51 12.79 0.97
CA ILE A 31 -9.62 11.40 1.42
C ILE A 31 -9.99 11.34 2.90
N ILE A 32 -9.33 12.15 3.73
CA ILE A 32 -9.59 12.23 5.17
C ILE A 32 -11.03 12.69 5.44
N ASP A 33 -11.46 13.75 4.77
CA ASP A 33 -12.80 14.31 4.95
C ASP A 33 -13.92 13.32 4.58
N ARG A 34 -13.69 12.45 3.58
CA ARG A 34 -14.71 11.50 3.08
C ARG A 34 -14.68 10.14 3.77
N LEU A 35 -13.49 9.61 4.05
CA LEU A 35 -13.31 8.23 4.51
C LEU A 35 -12.95 8.13 5.99
N ASP A 36 -12.60 9.24 6.64
CA ASP A 36 -12.23 9.31 8.07
C ASP A 36 -11.27 8.17 8.51
N PRO A 37 -10.12 7.98 7.84
CA PRO A 37 -9.24 6.85 8.09
C PRO A 37 -8.59 6.92 9.47
N ASP A 38 -8.31 5.76 10.04
CA ASP A 38 -7.57 5.64 11.29
C ASP A 38 -6.07 5.57 11.08
N VAL A 39 -5.68 4.90 9.99
CA VAL A 39 -4.28 4.80 9.55
C VAL A 39 -4.22 4.95 8.02
N ILE A 40 -3.25 5.73 7.55
CA ILE A 40 -2.95 5.93 6.12
C ILE A 40 -1.49 5.54 5.89
N GLY A 41 -1.26 4.54 5.06
CA GLY A 41 0.07 4.22 4.54
C GLY A 41 0.37 5.05 3.30
N ILE A 42 1.46 5.80 3.34
CA ILE A 42 1.95 6.63 2.23
C ILE A 42 3.15 5.96 1.59
N GLN A 43 3.15 5.88 0.25
CA GLN A 43 4.29 5.49 -0.54
C GLN A 43 4.72 6.64 -1.45
N GLU A 44 5.96 6.63 -1.87
CA GLU A 44 6.59 7.69 -2.66
C GLU A 44 6.40 9.10 -2.07
N SER A 45 6.75 9.27 -0.79
CA SER A 45 6.73 10.60 -0.17
C SER A 45 7.68 11.58 -0.85
N LYS A 46 8.82 11.07 -1.39
CA LYS A 46 9.86 11.81 -2.16
C LYS A 46 10.47 12.98 -1.38
N VAL A 47 10.46 12.90 -0.07
CA VAL A 47 11.08 13.87 0.84
C VAL A 47 11.89 13.13 1.90
N CYS A 48 12.96 13.73 2.41
CA CYS A 48 13.66 13.24 3.59
C CYS A 48 12.82 13.49 4.85
N ASP A 49 13.23 12.90 5.97
CA ASP A 49 12.46 13.00 7.21
C ASP A 49 12.32 14.48 7.65
N GLU A 50 13.38 15.29 7.49
CA GLU A 50 13.42 16.70 7.88
C GLU A 50 12.51 17.60 7.02
N ASP A 51 12.32 17.24 5.75
CA ASP A 51 11.49 18.00 4.78
C ASP A 51 10.03 17.51 4.72
N PHE A 52 9.66 16.54 5.55
CA PHE A 52 8.30 16.00 5.55
C PHE A 52 7.31 17.05 6.09
N PRO A 53 6.13 17.22 5.50
CA PRO A 53 5.16 18.26 5.87
C PRO A 53 4.40 17.92 7.18
N PHE A 54 5.13 17.84 8.30
CA PHE A 54 4.56 17.46 9.59
C PHE A 54 3.45 18.40 10.06
N ASP A 55 3.62 19.72 9.84
CA ASP A 55 2.64 20.72 10.27
C ASP A 55 1.32 20.55 9.48
N ASP A 56 1.39 20.40 8.16
CA ASP A 56 0.20 20.14 7.34
C ASP A 56 -0.53 18.86 7.77
N ILE A 57 0.23 17.81 8.11
CA ILE A 57 -0.36 16.54 8.58
C ILE A 57 -0.98 16.68 9.97
N ALA A 58 -0.34 17.43 10.86
CA ALA A 58 -0.87 17.71 12.20
C ALA A 58 -2.15 18.55 12.13
N GLU A 59 -2.22 19.54 11.22
CA GLU A 59 -3.44 20.32 10.97
C GLU A 59 -4.62 19.45 10.47
N LEU A 60 -4.33 18.35 9.76
CA LEU A 60 -5.33 17.35 9.39
C LEU A 60 -5.73 16.42 10.54
N GLY A 61 -5.12 16.54 11.72
CA GLY A 61 -5.42 15.74 12.90
C GLY A 61 -4.68 14.42 13.00
N TYR A 62 -3.55 14.27 12.31
CA TYR A 62 -2.80 13.00 12.24
C TYR A 62 -1.38 13.16 12.81
N HIS A 63 -0.91 12.10 13.46
CA HIS A 63 0.49 11.86 13.75
C HIS A 63 1.15 11.24 12.53
N ALA A 64 2.42 11.53 12.30
CA ALA A 64 3.20 10.94 11.20
C ALA A 64 4.44 10.23 11.73
N GLU A 65 4.60 8.97 11.32
CA GLU A 65 5.85 8.21 11.42
C GLU A 65 6.43 8.08 10.01
N VAL A 66 7.68 8.50 9.82
CA VAL A 66 8.27 8.71 8.51
C VAL A 66 9.55 7.91 8.35
N HIS A 67 9.75 7.32 7.18
CA HIS A 67 11.01 6.77 6.72
C HIS A 67 11.26 7.32 5.31
N GLY A 68 11.65 8.60 5.27
CA GLY A 68 11.71 9.42 4.07
C GLY A 68 13.04 9.33 3.34
N GLN A 69 13.01 9.55 2.04
CA GLN A 69 14.18 9.66 1.18
C GLN A 69 13.97 10.75 0.15
N LYS A 70 14.97 11.60 -0.02
CA LYS A 70 14.91 12.75 -0.94
C LYS A 70 14.79 12.27 -2.39
N THR A 71 13.98 12.97 -3.17
CA THR A 71 13.78 12.79 -4.63
C THR A 71 13.06 11.53 -5.03
N HIS A 72 13.39 10.39 -4.44
CA HIS A 72 12.83 9.07 -4.76
C HIS A 72 12.42 8.34 -3.49
N TYR A 73 11.50 7.39 -3.60
CA TYR A 73 11.10 6.50 -2.51
C TYR A 73 10.47 7.24 -1.32
N GLY A 74 10.72 6.75 -0.13
CA GLY A 74 10.16 7.25 1.12
C GLY A 74 8.76 6.75 1.40
N VAL A 75 8.53 6.30 2.62
CA VAL A 75 7.24 5.81 3.12
C VAL A 75 6.88 6.48 4.44
N ALA A 76 5.58 6.57 4.74
CA ALA A 76 5.11 7.08 6.02
C ALA A 76 3.84 6.35 6.46
N LEU A 77 3.57 6.37 7.75
CA LEU A 77 2.30 6.00 8.36
C LEU A 77 1.72 7.23 9.06
N LEU A 78 0.54 7.64 8.63
CA LEU A 78 -0.23 8.71 9.25
C LEU A 78 -1.35 8.07 10.07
N SER A 79 -1.56 8.51 11.31
CA SER A 79 -2.55 7.89 12.18
C SER A 79 -3.19 8.87 13.16
N LYS A 80 -4.47 8.67 13.50
CA LYS A 80 -5.19 9.49 14.50
C LYS A 80 -4.63 9.29 15.91
N THR A 81 -4.07 8.12 16.19
CA THR A 81 -3.44 7.79 17.48
C THR A 81 -1.99 7.44 17.27
N LYS A 82 -1.13 7.86 18.20
CA LYS A 82 0.28 7.48 18.17
C LYS A 82 0.42 5.96 18.25
N PRO A 83 1.31 5.35 17.44
CA PRO A 83 1.63 3.94 17.56
C PRO A 83 2.37 3.64 18.86
N GLU A 84 2.19 2.41 19.37
CA GLU A 84 2.96 1.91 20.53
C GLU A 84 4.38 1.50 20.15
N GLN A 85 4.56 1.02 18.93
CA GLN A 85 5.84 0.55 18.40
C GLN A 85 5.95 0.95 16.93
N VAL A 86 7.15 1.31 16.51
CA VAL A 86 7.49 1.61 15.11
C VAL A 86 8.77 0.86 14.75
N PHE A 87 8.83 0.32 13.54
CA PHE A 87 10.06 -0.21 12.95
C PHE A 87 10.19 0.27 11.50
N LYS A 88 11.42 0.41 11.03
CA LYS A 88 11.75 0.95 9.70
C LYS A 88 12.71 0.00 9.01
N GLY A 89 12.51 -0.19 7.69
CA GLY A 89 13.33 -1.07 6.87
C GLY A 89 13.00 -2.56 7.03
N LEU A 90 13.70 -3.38 6.29
CA LEU A 90 13.59 -4.84 6.27
C LEU A 90 14.80 -5.46 6.99
N PRO A 91 14.72 -6.73 7.41
CA PRO A 91 15.87 -7.44 7.96
C PRO A 91 17.07 -7.42 7.01
N ASP A 92 18.28 -7.29 7.55
CA ASP A 92 19.55 -7.38 6.81
C ASP A 92 19.70 -6.37 5.65
N GLU A 93 18.99 -5.23 5.72
CA GLU A 93 19.21 -4.13 4.79
C GLU A 93 20.52 -3.40 5.10
N ALA A 94 21.26 -3.01 4.05
CA ALA A 94 22.42 -2.14 4.19
C ALA A 94 22.01 -0.75 4.68
N GLY A 95 22.91 -0.02 5.36
CA GLY A 95 22.61 1.30 5.92
C GLY A 95 22.23 2.36 4.88
N ASP A 96 22.60 2.16 3.60
CA ASP A 96 22.26 3.00 2.45
C ASP A 96 21.08 2.46 1.64
N ALA A 97 20.35 1.45 2.15
CA ALA A 97 19.20 0.87 1.47
C ALA A 97 18.11 1.92 1.19
N GLN A 98 17.37 1.68 0.12
CA GLN A 98 16.22 2.51 -0.25
C GLN A 98 15.14 2.44 0.83
N ARG A 99 14.65 3.60 1.29
CA ARG A 99 13.66 3.68 2.37
C ARG A 99 12.26 3.36 1.85
N ARG A 100 11.90 2.07 1.91
CA ARG A 100 10.71 1.50 1.26
C ARG A 100 9.72 0.83 2.19
N LEU A 101 10.05 0.63 3.48
CA LEU A 101 9.17 -0.05 4.41
C LEU A 101 9.16 0.62 5.78
N ILE A 102 7.97 0.75 6.33
CA ILE A 102 7.73 1.18 7.72
C ILE A 102 6.57 0.38 8.29
N GLY A 103 6.71 -0.08 9.52
CA GLY A 103 5.64 -0.76 10.22
C GLY A 103 5.37 -0.13 11.57
N ALA A 104 4.10 -0.17 12.01
CA ALA A 104 3.70 0.34 13.29
C ALA A 104 2.60 -0.50 13.93
N ALA A 105 2.63 -0.61 15.26
CA ALA A 105 1.61 -1.28 16.04
C ALA A 105 0.72 -0.25 16.77
N TYR A 106 -0.57 -0.44 16.64
CA TYR A 106 -1.61 0.42 17.22
C TYR A 106 -2.49 -0.40 18.17
N GLN A 107 -2.93 0.22 19.25
CA GLN A 107 -3.92 -0.37 20.15
C GLN A 107 -5.31 0.14 19.78
N ASP A 108 -6.12 -0.74 19.20
CA ASP A 108 -7.54 -0.46 18.95
C ASP A 108 -8.40 -1.02 20.10
N PRO A 109 -9.40 -0.26 20.59
CA PRO A 109 -10.22 -0.71 21.73
C PRO A 109 -11.04 -1.99 21.50
N LYS A 110 -11.33 -2.32 20.23
CA LYS A 110 -12.15 -3.49 19.86
C LYS A 110 -11.36 -4.61 19.19
N LEU A 111 -10.39 -4.21 18.36
CA LEU A 111 -9.56 -5.16 17.61
C LEU A 111 -8.36 -5.64 18.44
N GLY A 112 -8.00 -4.93 19.52
CA GLY A 112 -6.77 -5.14 20.24
C GLY A 112 -5.57 -4.56 19.49
N LYS A 113 -4.39 -5.16 19.66
CA LYS A 113 -3.18 -4.75 18.94
C LYS A 113 -3.33 -5.09 17.45
N VAL A 114 -3.15 -4.07 16.59
CA VAL A 114 -3.13 -4.20 15.13
C VAL A 114 -1.79 -3.68 14.61
N THR A 115 -1.07 -4.50 13.85
CA THR A 115 0.18 -4.09 13.20
C THR A 115 -0.08 -3.78 11.73
N VAL A 116 0.31 -2.58 11.30
CA VAL A 116 0.25 -2.14 9.91
C VAL A 116 1.66 -2.03 9.36
N ILE A 117 1.96 -2.78 8.31
CA ILE A 117 3.26 -2.79 7.61
C ILE A 117 3.02 -2.14 6.25
N ASN A 118 3.59 -0.97 6.03
CA ASN A 118 3.43 -0.18 4.81
C ASN A 118 4.69 -0.27 3.96
N GLY A 119 4.55 -0.68 2.71
CA GLY A 119 5.66 -0.88 1.78
C GLY A 119 5.49 -0.20 0.44
N TYR A 120 6.60 0.35 -0.09
CA TYR A 120 6.77 0.73 -1.49
C TYR A 120 7.68 -0.30 -2.16
N PHE A 121 7.07 -1.33 -2.74
CA PHE A 121 7.79 -2.45 -3.32
C PHE A 121 8.52 -2.02 -4.61
N PRO A 122 9.75 -2.47 -4.87
CA PRO A 122 10.47 -2.10 -6.08
C PRO A 122 9.70 -2.49 -7.34
N GLN A 123 9.65 -1.58 -8.30
CA GLN A 123 8.95 -1.82 -9.58
C GLN A 123 9.67 -2.86 -10.44
N GLY A 124 11.02 -2.89 -10.43
CA GLY A 124 11.83 -3.91 -11.11
C GLY A 124 12.14 -3.62 -12.57
N GLU A 125 11.35 -2.80 -13.25
CA GLU A 125 11.46 -2.37 -14.66
C GLU A 125 11.34 -3.51 -15.67
N ASN A 126 12.31 -4.40 -15.73
CA ASN A 126 12.36 -5.53 -16.64
C ASN A 126 13.13 -6.69 -15.99
N ARG A 127 12.75 -7.93 -16.29
CA ARG A 127 13.42 -9.16 -15.81
C ARG A 127 14.94 -9.15 -15.98
N ASN A 128 15.43 -8.53 -17.03
CA ASN A 128 16.85 -8.48 -17.35
C ASN A 128 17.56 -7.23 -16.79
N HIS A 129 16.85 -6.36 -16.02
CA HIS A 129 17.48 -5.18 -15.45
C HIS A 129 18.50 -5.58 -14.37
N PRO A 130 19.77 -5.15 -14.48
CA PRO A 130 20.88 -5.70 -13.67
C PRO A 130 20.77 -5.41 -12.16
N THR A 131 20.03 -4.39 -11.77
CA THR A 131 19.90 -3.97 -10.36
C THR A 131 18.45 -3.91 -9.88
N LYS A 132 17.54 -3.33 -10.65
CA LYS A 132 16.15 -3.09 -10.20
C LYS A 132 15.37 -4.38 -10.01
N PHE A 133 15.54 -5.36 -10.90
CA PHE A 133 14.87 -6.64 -10.76
C PHE A 133 15.40 -7.46 -9.59
N PRO A 134 16.73 -7.63 -9.41
CA PRO A 134 17.28 -8.23 -8.18
C PRO A 134 16.85 -7.54 -6.89
N ASN A 135 16.75 -6.21 -6.89
CA ASN A 135 16.24 -5.48 -5.71
C ASN A 135 14.78 -5.82 -5.40
N LYS A 136 13.96 -6.06 -6.43
CA LYS A 136 12.57 -6.50 -6.24
C LYS A 136 12.50 -7.90 -5.63
N VAL A 137 13.30 -8.84 -6.14
CA VAL A 137 13.43 -10.20 -5.58
C VAL A 137 13.80 -10.11 -4.10
N ALA A 138 14.90 -9.42 -3.79
CA ALA A 138 15.40 -9.29 -2.42
C ALA A 138 14.39 -8.64 -1.47
N PHE A 139 13.59 -7.67 -1.95
CA PHE A 139 12.56 -7.04 -1.13
C PHE A 139 11.48 -8.05 -0.72
N TYR A 140 10.97 -8.85 -1.65
CA TYR A 140 9.96 -9.87 -1.36
C TYR A 140 10.51 -10.98 -0.43
N GLU A 141 11.77 -11.41 -0.63
CA GLU A 141 12.42 -12.41 0.23
C GLU A 141 12.58 -11.88 1.66
N ARG A 142 13.07 -10.65 1.84
CA ARG A 142 13.23 -10.03 3.15
C ARG A 142 11.90 -9.73 3.85
N LEU A 143 10.85 -9.38 3.09
CA LEU A 143 9.51 -9.21 3.68
C LEU A 143 8.96 -10.54 4.19
N ASN A 144 9.13 -11.64 3.44
CA ASN A 144 8.76 -12.97 3.94
C ASN A 144 9.55 -13.32 5.22
N LEU A 145 10.87 -13.07 5.22
CA LEU A 145 11.70 -13.28 6.41
C LEU A 145 11.23 -12.44 7.61
N LEU A 146 10.86 -11.16 7.37
CA LEU A 146 10.28 -10.29 8.41
C LEU A 146 9.02 -10.90 9.01
N LEU A 147 8.10 -11.36 8.15
CA LEU A 147 6.84 -11.98 8.58
C LEU A 147 7.09 -13.27 9.37
N GLU A 148 7.94 -14.16 8.88
CA GLU A 148 8.25 -15.45 9.50
C GLU A 148 8.98 -15.32 10.85
N THR A 149 9.83 -14.29 11.00
CA THR A 149 10.67 -14.14 12.20
C THR A 149 10.06 -13.25 13.28
N ARG A 150 9.18 -12.33 12.93
CA ARG A 150 8.63 -11.34 13.89
C ARG A 150 7.15 -11.49 14.16
N PHE A 151 6.43 -12.24 13.36
CA PHE A 151 4.97 -12.30 13.44
C PHE A 151 4.45 -13.71 13.27
N THR A 152 3.18 -13.90 13.64
CA THR A 152 2.43 -15.12 13.37
C THR A 152 1.15 -14.81 12.60
N PRO A 153 0.64 -15.72 11.75
CA PRO A 153 -0.61 -15.51 11.01
C PRO A 153 -1.86 -15.34 11.90
N SER A 154 -1.74 -15.67 13.19
CA SER A 154 -2.81 -15.52 14.20
C SER A 154 -2.89 -14.12 14.82
N GLU A 155 -1.91 -13.24 14.54
CA GLU A 155 -1.93 -11.86 14.98
C GLU A 155 -2.76 -10.98 14.02
N ASN A 156 -3.24 -9.82 14.50
CA ASN A 156 -3.92 -8.84 13.63
C ASN A 156 -2.87 -8.05 12.83
N ILE A 157 -2.60 -8.48 11.61
CA ILE A 157 -1.59 -7.90 10.73
C ILE A 157 -2.20 -7.46 9.41
N LEU A 158 -1.80 -6.28 8.98
CA LEU A 158 -2.07 -5.73 7.66
C LEU A 158 -0.75 -5.42 6.97
N VAL A 159 -0.54 -5.93 5.76
CA VAL A 159 0.53 -5.52 4.86
C VAL A 159 -0.09 -4.71 3.74
N ILE A 160 0.27 -3.44 3.65
CA ILE A 160 -0.35 -2.50 2.72
C ILE A 160 0.71 -1.82 1.86
N GLY A 161 0.33 -1.36 0.70
CA GLY A 161 1.23 -0.55 -0.13
C GLY A 161 1.08 -0.77 -1.61
N ASP A 162 1.96 -0.09 -2.35
CA ASP A 162 2.19 -0.32 -3.76
C ASP A 162 3.11 -1.53 -3.91
N MET A 163 2.52 -2.67 -4.22
CA MET A 163 3.24 -3.95 -4.35
C MET A 163 3.86 -4.14 -5.72
N ASN A 164 3.53 -3.27 -6.67
CA ASN A 164 4.01 -3.32 -8.05
C ASN A 164 3.78 -4.69 -8.73
N ILE A 165 2.77 -5.46 -8.27
CA ILE A 165 2.36 -6.74 -8.87
C ILE A 165 0.84 -6.79 -8.98
N ALA A 166 0.36 -7.08 -10.19
CA ALA A 166 -1.01 -7.51 -10.44
C ALA A 166 -1.12 -9.02 -10.20
N SER A 167 -1.79 -9.40 -9.13
CA SER A 167 -1.79 -10.76 -8.58
C SER A 167 -2.47 -11.78 -9.49
N VAL A 168 -3.55 -11.36 -10.14
CA VAL A 168 -4.39 -12.19 -11.00
C VAL A 168 -4.66 -11.49 -12.33
N ASP A 169 -5.23 -12.18 -13.30
CA ASP A 169 -5.47 -11.60 -14.62
C ASP A 169 -6.55 -10.50 -14.60
N GLU A 170 -7.50 -10.59 -13.68
CA GLU A 170 -8.50 -9.56 -13.42
C GLU A 170 -7.91 -8.23 -12.95
N ASP A 171 -6.65 -8.21 -12.48
CA ASP A 171 -5.92 -7.01 -12.07
C ASP A 171 -5.19 -6.31 -13.24
N ILE A 172 -5.30 -6.88 -14.47
CA ILE A 172 -4.58 -6.40 -15.65
C ILE A 172 -5.57 -5.81 -16.65
N GLY A 173 -5.68 -4.49 -16.70
CA GLY A 173 -6.58 -3.76 -17.61
C GLY A 173 -5.89 -3.02 -18.75
N ILE A 174 -4.61 -3.34 -19.07
CA ILE A 174 -3.87 -2.65 -20.14
C ILE A 174 -4.23 -3.14 -21.56
N GLY A 175 -5.10 -4.14 -21.67
CA GLY A 175 -5.50 -4.79 -22.92
C GLY A 175 -4.62 -5.97 -23.30
N ALA A 176 -5.23 -7.00 -23.91
CA ALA A 176 -4.59 -8.30 -24.17
C ALA A 176 -3.28 -8.21 -24.98
N ASP A 177 -3.22 -7.34 -25.98
CA ASP A 177 -2.01 -7.20 -26.81
C ASP A 177 -0.84 -6.58 -26.02
N ASN A 178 -1.12 -5.59 -25.16
CA ASN A 178 -0.11 -5.01 -24.27
C ASN A 178 0.33 -6.04 -23.22
N GLN A 179 -0.58 -6.81 -22.65
CA GLN A 179 -0.26 -7.87 -21.69
C GLN A 179 0.69 -8.90 -22.32
N LYS A 180 0.37 -9.43 -23.51
CA LYS A 180 1.22 -10.35 -24.26
C LYS A 180 2.59 -9.75 -24.57
N ARG A 181 2.61 -8.48 -24.99
CA ARG A 181 3.84 -7.77 -25.28
C ARG A 181 4.74 -7.62 -24.04
N TRP A 182 4.16 -7.19 -22.88
CA TRP A 182 4.93 -7.03 -21.64
C TRP A 182 5.53 -8.35 -21.17
N LEU A 183 4.76 -9.44 -21.21
CA LEU A 183 5.28 -10.78 -20.87
C LEU A 183 6.44 -11.20 -21.80
N ARG A 184 6.31 -11.01 -23.12
CA ARG A 184 7.36 -11.31 -24.07
C ARG A 184 8.61 -10.47 -23.86
N GLU A 185 8.46 -9.18 -23.54
CA GLU A 185 9.55 -8.25 -23.28
C GLU A 185 10.15 -8.41 -21.87
N GLY A 186 9.57 -9.22 -21.01
CA GLY A 186 10.02 -9.40 -19.63
C GLY A 186 9.73 -8.20 -18.73
N LYS A 187 8.76 -7.34 -19.07
CA LYS A 187 8.34 -6.21 -18.23
C LYS A 187 7.68 -6.71 -16.97
N THR A 188 8.02 -6.07 -15.87
CA THR A 188 7.49 -6.40 -14.54
C THR A 188 6.03 -5.99 -14.36
N SER A 189 5.47 -6.36 -13.26
CA SER A 189 4.15 -6.17 -12.65
C SER A 189 3.20 -7.36 -12.75
N PHE A 190 3.46 -8.38 -13.56
CA PHE A 190 2.66 -9.61 -13.61
C PHE A 190 3.40 -10.80 -14.22
N LEU A 191 4.74 -10.80 -14.13
CA LEU A 191 5.53 -11.97 -14.53
C LEU A 191 5.17 -13.17 -13.64
N PRO A 192 5.22 -14.42 -14.16
CA PRO A 192 4.92 -15.61 -13.37
C PRO A 192 5.72 -15.70 -12.07
N GLU A 193 7.02 -15.36 -12.08
CA GLU A 193 7.87 -15.34 -10.91
C GLU A 193 7.45 -14.27 -9.89
N GLU A 194 6.98 -13.10 -10.33
CA GLU A 194 6.48 -12.05 -9.43
C GLU A 194 5.22 -12.52 -8.70
N ARG A 195 4.30 -13.15 -9.41
CA ARG A 195 3.10 -13.76 -8.81
C ARG A 195 3.46 -14.87 -7.83
N ALA A 196 4.51 -15.65 -8.12
CA ALA A 196 5.01 -16.67 -7.21
C ALA A 196 5.59 -16.06 -5.91
N TRP A 197 6.26 -14.90 -5.97
CA TRP A 197 6.72 -14.22 -4.75
C TRP A 197 5.54 -13.71 -3.92
N GLN A 198 4.53 -13.17 -4.57
CA GLN A 198 3.32 -12.71 -3.87
C GLN A 198 2.53 -13.87 -3.29
N GLN A 199 2.50 -15.03 -3.97
CA GLN A 199 1.86 -16.24 -3.45
C GLN A 199 2.47 -16.67 -2.11
N LYS A 200 3.76 -16.49 -1.88
CA LYS A 200 4.39 -16.77 -0.57
C LYS A 200 3.79 -15.93 0.56
N LEU A 201 3.39 -14.66 0.29
CA LEU A 201 2.68 -13.84 1.28
C LEU A 201 1.31 -14.42 1.60
N TYR A 202 0.60 -14.94 0.59
CA TYR A 202 -0.69 -15.61 0.79
C TYR A 202 -0.52 -16.94 1.54
N ASP A 203 0.49 -17.73 1.20
CA ASP A 203 0.82 -19.00 1.87
C ASP A 203 1.21 -18.80 3.33
N TRP A 204 1.85 -17.66 3.67
CA TRP A 204 2.12 -17.28 5.06
C TRP A 204 0.82 -16.99 5.85
N GLY A 205 -0.29 -16.68 5.19
CA GLY A 205 -1.60 -16.47 5.82
C GLY A 205 -2.23 -15.10 5.59
N LEU A 206 -1.71 -14.33 4.64
CA LEU A 206 -2.33 -13.07 4.20
C LEU A 206 -3.38 -13.32 3.11
N THR A 207 -4.35 -12.42 3.02
CA THR A 207 -5.39 -12.44 1.97
C THR A 207 -5.63 -11.03 1.46
N ASP A 208 -5.77 -10.86 0.15
CA ASP A 208 -6.13 -9.61 -0.49
C ASP A 208 -7.57 -9.23 -0.14
N THR A 209 -7.74 -8.13 0.59
CA THR A 209 -9.04 -7.67 1.09
C THR A 209 -10.01 -7.30 -0.02
N TYR A 210 -9.50 -6.68 -1.09
CA TYR A 210 -10.33 -6.30 -2.24
C TYR A 210 -10.83 -7.54 -2.97
N ARG A 211 -9.95 -8.46 -3.34
CA ARG A 211 -10.32 -9.70 -4.05
C ARG A 211 -11.14 -10.66 -3.20
N HIS A 212 -11.00 -10.61 -1.89
CA HIS A 212 -11.88 -11.37 -0.99
C HIS A 212 -13.36 -10.95 -1.11
N LEU A 213 -13.61 -9.63 -1.23
CA LEU A 213 -14.97 -9.09 -1.39
C LEU A 213 -15.43 -9.00 -2.85
N HIS A 214 -14.49 -8.89 -3.79
CA HIS A 214 -14.72 -8.74 -5.22
C HIS A 214 -13.93 -9.82 -6.00
N PRO A 215 -14.32 -11.09 -5.92
CA PRO A 215 -13.56 -12.21 -6.48
C PRO A 215 -13.46 -12.19 -8.00
N SER A 216 -14.34 -11.45 -8.67
CA SER A 216 -14.39 -11.31 -10.13
C SER A 216 -14.47 -9.82 -10.52
N GLY A 217 -14.28 -9.53 -11.80
CA GLY A 217 -14.32 -8.19 -12.36
C GLY A 217 -12.93 -7.66 -12.76
N ASN A 218 -12.87 -7.02 -13.92
CA ASN A 218 -11.66 -6.46 -14.53
C ASN A 218 -11.94 -5.02 -14.98
N ASP A 219 -12.43 -4.20 -14.08
CA ASP A 219 -12.86 -2.82 -14.34
C ASP A 219 -12.32 -1.83 -13.30
N ARG A 220 -11.69 -2.32 -12.24
CA ARG A 220 -11.17 -1.51 -11.13
C ARG A 220 -9.67 -1.69 -10.97
N PHE A 221 -8.92 -0.63 -11.21
CA PHE A 221 -7.46 -0.59 -11.13
C PHE A 221 -7.01 0.49 -10.18
N SER A 222 -5.82 0.33 -9.59
CA SER A 222 -5.27 1.29 -8.65
C SER A 222 -4.21 2.21 -9.26
N TRP A 223 -3.61 1.80 -10.39
CA TRP A 223 -2.60 2.58 -11.10
C TRP A 223 -2.96 2.80 -12.57
N PHE A 224 -2.71 4.02 -13.05
CA PHE A 224 -2.99 4.45 -14.40
C PHE A 224 -1.84 5.29 -14.96
N ASP A 225 -1.18 4.79 -15.99
CA ASP A 225 -0.09 5.52 -16.64
C ASP A 225 -0.57 6.88 -17.20
N TYR A 226 0.09 7.95 -16.77
CA TYR A 226 -0.23 9.31 -17.22
C TYR A 226 -0.11 9.50 -18.73
N ARG A 227 0.93 8.90 -19.36
CA ARG A 227 1.23 9.10 -20.78
C ARG A 227 0.14 8.52 -21.67
N SER A 228 -0.38 7.37 -21.27
CA SER A 228 -1.47 6.71 -22.00
C SER A 228 -2.86 7.24 -21.68
N LYS A 229 -2.97 8.11 -20.65
CA LYS A 229 -4.24 8.62 -20.12
C LYS A 229 -5.22 7.49 -19.81
N GLY A 230 -4.72 6.44 -19.16
CA GLY A 230 -5.48 5.21 -18.95
C GLY A 230 -6.74 5.39 -18.10
N PHE A 231 -6.73 6.34 -17.16
CA PHE A 231 -7.89 6.63 -16.30
C PHE A 231 -9.05 7.28 -17.07
N GLU A 232 -8.74 8.14 -18.05
CA GLU A 232 -9.70 8.89 -18.85
C GLU A 232 -10.27 8.06 -20.02
N ARG A 233 -9.79 6.83 -20.23
CA ARG A 233 -10.28 5.95 -21.30
C ARG A 233 -11.57 5.21 -20.89
N GLU A 234 -12.33 4.79 -21.90
CA GLU A 234 -13.46 3.89 -21.72
C GLU A 234 -13.29 2.67 -22.67
N PRO A 235 -13.13 1.43 -22.17
CA PRO A 235 -12.91 1.10 -20.77
C PRO A 235 -11.55 1.64 -20.26
N ARG A 236 -11.46 1.91 -18.94
CA ARG A 236 -10.22 2.34 -18.30
C ARG A 236 -9.10 1.33 -18.49
N ARG A 237 -7.86 1.84 -18.61
CA ARG A 237 -6.66 1.01 -18.82
C ARG A 237 -5.64 1.22 -17.72
N GLY A 238 -5.56 0.29 -16.80
CA GLY A 238 -4.68 0.36 -15.64
C GLY A 238 -4.26 -1.02 -15.14
N LEU A 239 -3.59 -1.02 -13.99
CA LEU A 239 -3.23 -2.20 -13.23
C LEU A 239 -3.71 -2.03 -11.78
N ARG A 240 -4.12 -3.10 -11.13
CA ARG A 240 -4.34 -3.10 -9.68
C ARG A 240 -3.10 -3.68 -9.02
N ILE A 241 -2.25 -2.80 -8.53
CA ILE A 241 -0.94 -3.12 -7.95
C ILE A 241 -0.76 -2.59 -6.52
N ASP A 242 -1.69 -1.76 -6.06
CA ASP A 242 -1.78 -1.33 -4.67
C ASP A 242 -2.73 -2.27 -3.93
N LEU A 243 -2.29 -2.86 -2.82
CA LEU A 243 -3.04 -3.88 -2.10
C LEU A 243 -3.09 -3.59 -0.59
N ILE A 244 -4.16 -4.05 0.05
CA ILE A 244 -4.28 -4.23 1.49
C ILE A 244 -4.45 -5.72 1.75
N LEU A 245 -3.38 -6.36 2.24
CA LEU A 245 -3.38 -7.76 2.61
C LEU A 245 -3.65 -7.89 4.11
N ALA A 246 -4.57 -8.76 4.49
CA ALA A 246 -4.98 -8.98 5.86
C ALA A 246 -4.70 -10.40 6.33
N SER A 247 -4.20 -10.56 7.55
CA SER A 247 -4.14 -11.86 8.24
C SER A 247 -5.55 -12.39 8.52
N GLN A 248 -5.69 -13.68 8.77
CA GLN A 248 -6.99 -14.32 8.98
C GLN A 248 -7.84 -13.68 10.11
N PRO A 249 -7.26 -13.27 11.28
CA PRO A 249 -8.05 -12.56 12.29
C PRO A 249 -8.59 -11.21 11.80
N MET A 250 -7.82 -10.47 11.00
CA MET A 250 -8.28 -9.21 10.40
C MET A 250 -9.29 -9.45 9.28
N LEU A 251 -9.07 -10.46 8.44
CA LEU A 251 -9.97 -10.80 7.35
C LEU A 251 -11.40 -11.13 7.85
N LYS A 252 -11.53 -11.84 8.97
CA LYS A 252 -12.83 -12.13 9.61
C LYS A 252 -13.58 -10.87 10.06
N LYS A 253 -12.88 -9.75 10.19
CA LYS A 253 -13.43 -8.45 10.62
C LYS A 253 -13.62 -7.48 9.45
N LEU A 254 -13.20 -7.87 8.25
CA LEU A 254 -13.34 -7.09 7.03
C LEU A 254 -14.81 -6.91 6.67
N THR A 255 -15.23 -5.68 6.40
CA THR A 255 -16.61 -5.36 6.01
C THR A 255 -16.70 -4.66 4.66
N LYS A 256 -15.66 -3.88 4.30
CA LYS A 256 -15.60 -3.15 3.03
C LYS A 256 -14.16 -3.07 2.54
N ALA A 257 -13.97 -3.06 1.24
CA ALA A 257 -12.71 -2.70 0.57
C ALA A 257 -13.03 -2.12 -0.82
N ASP A 258 -12.39 -1.04 -1.20
CA ASP A 258 -12.58 -0.43 -2.53
C ASP A 258 -11.38 0.45 -2.92
N ILE A 259 -11.45 1.01 -4.12
CA ILE A 259 -10.47 1.89 -4.75
C ILE A 259 -11.12 3.27 -4.93
N ASP A 260 -10.46 4.33 -4.46
CA ASP A 260 -10.99 5.69 -4.47
C ASP A 260 -10.73 6.40 -5.80
N TYR A 261 -11.67 6.31 -6.72
CA TYR A 261 -11.61 7.01 -8.00
C TYR A 261 -11.91 8.51 -7.90
N GLU A 262 -12.59 8.97 -6.85
CA GLU A 262 -12.84 10.40 -6.65
C GLU A 262 -11.51 11.15 -6.44
N ALA A 263 -10.63 10.61 -5.60
CA ALA A 263 -9.30 11.19 -5.43
C ALA A 263 -8.51 11.19 -6.75
N ARG A 264 -8.58 10.11 -7.56
CA ARG A 264 -7.87 10.03 -8.84
C ARG A 264 -8.40 11.02 -9.88
N ALA A 265 -9.67 11.40 -9.81
CA ALA A 265 -10.30 12.37 -10.71
C ALA A 265 -10.01 13.85 -10.35
N MET A 266 -9.35 14.12 -9.22
CA MET A 266 -9.03 15.50 -8.80
C MET A 266 -7.96 16.14 -9.70
N VAL A 267 -7.77 17.45 -9.55
CA VAL A 267 -6.71 18.20 -10.27
C VAL A 267 -5.32 17.75 -9.80
N LYS A 268 -4.39 17.58 -10.75
CA LYS A 268 -3.01 17.12 -10.49
C LYS A 268 -2.94 15.87 -9.60
N PRO A 269 -3.66 14.80 -9.95
CA PRO A 269 -3.72 13.61 -9.11
C PRO A 269 -2.41 12.83 -9.11
N SER A 270 -2.25 11.91 -8.16
CA SER A 270 -1.28 10.81 -8.29
C SER A 270 -1.68 9.91 -9.47
N ASP A 271 -0.75 9.19 -10.07
CA ASP A 271 -1.04 8.11 -11.03
C ASP A 271 -1.64 6.88 -10.35
N HIS A 272 -1.55 6.82 -9.00
CA HIS A 272 -2.24 5.84 -8.19
C HIS A 272 -3.54 6.39 -7.60
N CYS A 273 -4.49 5.49 -7.40
CA CYS A 273 -5.69 5.72 -6.61
C CYS A 273 -5.43 5.29 -5.17
N PRO A 274 -5.94 6.02 -4.17
CA PRO A 274 -6.01 5.47 -2.82
C PRO A 274 -6.86 4.19 -2.80
N ILE A 275 -6.41 3.21 -2.05
CA ILE A 275 -7.21 2.00 -1.76
C ILE A 275 -7.52 1.97 -0.26
N TRP A 276 -8.66 1.41 0.10
CA TRP A 276 -9.10 1.40 1.48
C TRP A 276 -9.83 0.12 1.88
N ALA A 277 -9.76 -0.18 3.18
CA ALA A 277 -10.48 -1.29 3.79
C ALA A 277 -11.01 -0.91 5.17
N THR A 278 -12.17 -1.46 5.54
CA THR A 278 -12.86 -1.22 6.80
C THR A 278 -13.00 -2.51 7.59
N PHE A 279 -12.57 -2.47 8.85
CA PHE A 279 -12.59 -3.61 9.76
C PHE A 279 -13.47 -3.31 10.98
N LYS A 280 -14.41 -4.22 11.29
CA LYS A 280 -15.34 -4.07 12.41
C LYS A 280 -14.97 -5.05 13.53
N GLY A 281 -14.68 -4.50 14.71
CA GLY A 281 -14.45 -5.25 15.94
C GLY A 281 -15.73 -5.54 16.73
#